data_5f4f9dec73cfc31eabe53b13f819d47d
#
_entry.id   5f4f9dec73cfc31eabe53b13f819d47d
#
_cell.length_a   1.000
_cell.length_b   1.000
_cell.length_c   1.000
_cell.angle_alpha   90.00
_cell.angle_beta   90.00
_cell.angle_gamma   90.00
#
_symmetry.space_group_name_H-M   'P 1'
#
loop_
_entity.id
_entity.type
_entity.pdbx_description
1 polymer ?
#
loop_
_entity_poly.entity_id
_entity_poly.type
_entity_poly.pdbx_seq_one_letter_code
_entity_poly.pdbx_strand_id
1 'polypeptide(L)'
;MNYNHNSTNTKASMTHPDIHFELRGDHQEVAVIRLTRAAKRNALNDGLILALRDLFEKMPGTVRAAVIDGDGPHFCAGLDLSELKERDAGQGLHHSRMWHAALERVQYGPVPVIAALHGAVVGGGLELASACHIRVADESTFYALPEGSRGIFVGGGGAVRIPKLIGAARMTDMMLTGRVYNAQDGEKVGFAQYLVPEGQAFAKAFELAVRVAQNAPLTNYALMHALPRISEQPADQGFFTEAMMAAIAQSAPEAKSRLADFLEGRAAKVRKD
;
A
#
# COMPACT_ATOMS: atom_id res chain seq x y z
N MET A 1 -38.45 -8.48 -2.00
CA MET A 1 -38.20 -7.09 -1.55
C MET A 1 -37.12 -6.50 -2.46
N ASN A 2 -37.55 -5.58 -3.34
CA ASN A 2 -36.67 -4.96 -4.33
C ASN A 2 -35.83 -3.86 -3.63
N TYR A 3 -34.54 -4.06 -3.50
CA TYR A 3 -33.61 -2.99 -3.14
C TYR A 3 -33.21 -2.24 -4.41
N ASN A 4 -33.87 -1.11 -4.66
CA ASN A 4 -33.40 -0.12 -5.63
C ASN A 4 -32.14 0.53 -5.09
N HIS A 5 -30.99 0.19 -5.64
CA HIS A 5 -29.76 0.95 -5.46
C HIS A 5 -29.79 2.18 -6.37
N ASN A 6 -30.05 3.33 -5.77
CA ASN A 6 -29.86 4.64 -6.40
C ASN A 6 -28.35 4.87 -6.68
N SER A 7 -27.97 4.77 -7.95
CA SER A 7 -26.59 4.90 -8.45
C SER A 7 -26.13 6.35 -8.75
N THR A 8 -26.67 7.35 -8.07
CA THR A 8 -26.49 8.76 -8.48
C THR A 8 -25.78 9.66 -7.46
N ASN A 9 -24.93 9.15 -6.55
CA ASN A 9 -24.23 10.08 -5.65
C ASN A 9 -22.80 9.67 -5.20
N THR A 10 -22.12 8.80 -5.95
CA THR A 10 -20.80 8.30 -5.52
C THR A 10 -19.62 9.23 -5.85
N LYS A 11 -19.77 10.16 -6.80
CA LYS A 11 -18.69 11.05 -7.24
C LYS A 11 -18.36 12.20 -6.29
N ALA A 12 -19.34 12.70 -5.54
CA ALA A 12 -19.15 13.94 -4.73
C ALA A 12 -18.42 13.73 -3.39
N SER A 13 -18.27 12.49 -2.89
CA SER A 13 -17.67 12.22 -1.58
C SER A 13 -16.21 11.73 -1.60
N MET A 14 -15.59 11.62 -2.77
CA MET A 14 -14.23 11.08 -2.97
C MET A 14 -13.20 12.16 -3.35
N THR A 15 -13.56 13.43 -3.30
CA THR A 15 -12.65 14.53 -3.68
C THR A 15 -11.99 15.12 -2.45
N HIS A 16 -10.66 15.16 -2.45
CA HIS A 16 -9.84 15.91 -1.51
C HIS A 16 -8.88 16.79 -2.32
N PRO A 17 -8.62 18.06 -1.95
CA PRO A 17 -7.77 18.95 -2.75
C PRO A 17 -6.36 18.42 -2.95
N ASP A 18 -5.87 17.60 -2.03
CA ASP A 18 -4.52 17.06 -2.02
C ASP A 18 -4.45 15.60 -2.55
N ILE A 19 -5.55 15.06 -3.09
CA ILE A 19 -5.61 13.72 -3.70
C ILE A 19 -6.34 13.81 -5.04
N HIS A 20 -5.68 13.37 -6.09
CA HIS A 20 -6.35 13.06 -7.35
C HIS A 20 -6.72 11.57 -7.37
N PHE A 21 -7.98 11.28 -7.62
CA PHE A 21 -8.51 9.93 -7.73
C PHE A 21 -9.12 9.72 -9.12
N GLU A 22 -8.68 8.69 -9.81
CA GLU A 22 -9.26 8.29 -11.10
C GLU A 22 -9.34 6.77 -11.22
N LEU A 23 -10.25 6.30 -12.07
CA LEU A 23 -10.36 4.91 -12.43
C LEU A 23 -9.77 4.69 -13.82
N ARG A 24 -8.92 3.70 -13.97
CA ARG A 24 -8.27 3.31 -15.24
C ARG A 24 -8.44 1.81 -15.50
N GLY A 25 -8.02 1.39 -16.68
CA GLY A 25 -8.21 0.05 -17.22
C GLY A 25 -9.48 -0.03 -18.06
N ASP A 26 -9.61 -1.09 -18.86
CA ASP A 26 -10.71 -1.25 -19.83
C ASP A 26 -12.09 -1.35 -19.15
N HIS A 27 -12.12 -1.82 -17.90
CA HIS A 27 -13.32 -1.98 -17.08
C HIS A 27 -13.31 -1.10 -15.83
N GLN A 28 -12.43 -0.08 -15.77
CA GLN A 28 -12.24 0.78 -14.59
C GLN A 28 -11.86 -0.02 -13.33
N GLU A 29 -11.09 -1.09 -13.52
CA GLU A 29 -10.70 -2.04 -12.47
C GLU A 29 -9.48 -1.62 -11.66
N VAL A 30 -8.77 -0.57 -12.09
CA VAL A 30 -7.62 -0.02 -11.37
C VAL A 30 -7.92 1.39 -10.87
N ALA A 31 -7.86 1.59 -9.55
CA ALA A 31 -7.88 2.92 -8.95
C ALA A 31 -6.48 3.52 -8.94
N VAL A 32 -6.33 4.73 -9.46
CA VAL A 32 -5.11 5.53 -9.33
C VAL A 32 -5.36 6.63 -8.30
N ILE A 33 -4.55 6.64 -7.25
CA ILE A 33 -4.62 7.56 -6.11
C ILE A 33 -3.30 8.34 -6.11
N ARG A 34 -3.34 9.60 -6.53
CA ARG A 34 -2.15 10.45 -6.60
C ARG A 34 -2.18 11.52 -5.53
N LEU A 35 -1.13 11.60 -4.73
CA LEU A 35 -0.89 12.71 -3.81
C LEU A 35 -0.53 13.95 -4.63
N THR A 36 -1.22 15.08 -4.41
CA THR A 36 -1.11 16.28 -5.26
C THR A 36 -0.60 17.51 -4.51
N ARG A 37 0.25 17.31 -3.50
CA ARG A 37 0.91 18.36 -2.73
C ARG A 37 2.38 18.54 -3.11
N ALA A 38 2.72 18.54 -4.40
CA ALA A 38 4.11 18.59 -4.89
C ALA A 38 4.94 19.73 -4.27
N ALA A 39 4.34 20.94 -4.08
CA ALA A 39 4.99 22.07 -3.42
C ALA A 39 5.43 21.79 -1.96
N LYS A 40 4.79 20.85 -1.28
CA LYS A 40 5.15 20.35 0.05
C LYS A 40 5.76 18.94 -0.01
N ARG A 41 6.28 18.51 -1.17
CA ARG A 41 6.84 17.17 -1.41
C ARG A 41 5.88 16.05 -0.98
N ASN A 42 4.58 16.25 -1.20
CA ASN A 42 3.50 15.33 -0.82
C ASN A 42 3.47 14.97 0.68
N ALA A 43 3.89 15.91 1.55
CA ALA A 43 3.83 15.70 2.99
C ALA A 43 2.40 15.45 3.46
N LEU A 44 2.26 14.51 4.39
CA LEU A 44 0.99 14.03 4.92
C LEU A 44 0.53 14.87 6.10
N ASN A 45 -0.73 15.24 6.08
CA ASN A 45 -1.44 15.83 7.21
C ASN A 45 -2.63 14.95 7.61
N ASP A 46 -3.27 15.27 8.74
CA ASP A 46 -4.38 14.50 9.26
C ASP A 46 -5.55 14.45 8.27
N GLY A 47 -5.84 15.57 7.57
CA GLY A 47 -6.90 15.64 6.57
C GLY A 47 -6.66 14.67 5.40
N LEU A 48 -5.43 14.63 4.87
CA LEU A 48 -5.06 13.73 3.78
C LEU A 48 -5.10 12.26 4.22
N ILE A 49 -4.61 11.95 5.42
CA ILE A 49 -4.66 10.60 5.98
C ILE A 49 -6.10 10.11 6.15
N LEU A 50 -6.99 10.96 6.66
CA LEU A 50 -8.41 10.63 6.78
C LEU A 50 -9.09 10.49 5.41
N ALA A 51 -8.72 11.33 4.44
CA ALA A 51 -9.22 11.21 3.07
C ALA A 51 -8.78 9.90 2.40
N LEU A 52 -7.54 9.45 2.61
CA LEU A 52 -7.07 8.14 2.16
C LEU A 52 -7.90 7.01 2.77
N ARG A 53 -8.14 7.05 4.09
CA ARG A 53 -9.01 6.08 4.77
C ARG A 53 -10.38 6.02 4.10
N ASP A 54 -11.02 7.17 3.95
CA ASP A 54 -12.38 7.28 3.38
C ASP A 54 -12.44 6.79 1.93
N LEU A 55 -11.39 7.03 1.14
CA LEU A 55 -11.24 6.50 -0.21
C LEU A 55 -11.26 4.97 -0.22
N PHE A 56 -10.48 4.33 0.63
CA PHE A 56 -10.45 2.87 0.70
C PHE A 56 -11.74 2.27 1.29
N GLU A 57 -12.41 2.95 2.21
CA GLU A 57 -13.71 2.52 2.75
C GLU A 57 -14.84 2.63 1.72
N LYS A 58 -14.76 3.59 0.81
CA LYS A 58 -15.79 3.87 -0.21
C LYS A 58 -15.37 3.43 -1.61
N MET A 59 -14.33 2.59 -1.72
CA MET A 59 -13.80 2.13 -3.00
C MET A 59 -14.92 1.52 -3.86
N PRO A 60 -15.07 1.93 -5.14
CA PRO A 60 -16.08 1.34 -6.02
C PRO A 60 -15.89 -0.17 -6.18
N GLY A 61 -17.00 -0.92 -6.21
CA GLY A 61 -16.97 -2.39 -6.32
C GLY A 61 -16.41 -2.93 -7.65
N THR A 62 -16.23 -2.07 -8.66
CA THR A 62 -15.55 -2.39 -9.92
C THR A 62 -14.03 -2.47 -9.76
N VAL A 63 -13.46 -1.77 -8.77
CA VAL A 63 -12.01 -1.72 -8.54
C VAL A 63 -11.52 -3.08 -8.03
N ARG A 64 -10.40 -3.53 -8.58
CA ARG A 64 -9.75 -4.82 -8.30
C ARG A 64 -8.31 -4.67 -7.81
N ALA A 65 -7.68 -3.53 -8.10
CA ALA A 65 -6.36 -3.14 -7.61
C ALA A 65 -6.26 -1.62 -7.53
N ALA A 66 -5.31 -1.11 -6.74
CA ALA A 66 -5.04 0.31 -6.64
C ALA A 66 -3.54 0.62 -6.81
N VAL A 67 -3.24 1.79 -7.37
CA VAL A 67 -1.89 2.36 -7.40
C VAL A 67 -1.89 3.62 -6.56
N ILE A 68 -0.92 3.76 -5.65
CA ILE A 68 -0.63 5.03 -4.96
C ILE A 68 0.64 5.62 -5.55
N ASP A 69 0.59 6.90 -5.94
CA ASP A 69 1.65 7.65 -6.57
C ASP A 69 1.72 9.07 -5.99
N GLY A 70 2.80 9.80 -6.24
CA GLY A 70 2.97 11.20 -5.86
C GLY A 70 3.15 12.10 -7.07
N ASP A 71 2.59 13.29 -7.04
CA ASP A 71 2.86 14.32 -8.06
C ASP A 71 4.21 15.01 -7.82
N GLY A 72 4.86 15.46 -8.91
CA GLY A 72 6.16 16.15 -8.86
C GLY A 72 7.34 15.19 -8.60
N PRO A 73 8.46 15.68 -7.98
CA PRO A 73 9.70 14.93 -7.91
C PRO A 73 9.80 13.92 -6.74
N HIS A 74 8.76 13.79 -5.92
CA HIS A 74 8.81 12.98 -4.70
C HIS A 74 7.51 12.23 -4.47
N PHE A 75 7.63 10.97 -4.05
CA PHE A 75 6.48 10.20 -3.60
C PHE A 75 5.86 10.84 -2.36
N CYS A 76 6.61 10.94 -1.26
CA CYS A 76 6.13 11.56 -0.02
C CYS A 76 7.28 11.81 0.97
N ALA A 77 7.42 13.06 1.42
CA ALA A 77 8.46 13.47 2.39
C ALA A 77 8.06 13.29 3.87
N GLY A 78 6.96 12.61 4.15
CA GLY A 78 6.52 12.28 5.51
C GLY A 78 5.50 13.25 6.09
N LEU A 79 5.50 13.39 7.42
CA LEU A 79 4.55 14.25 8.13
C LEU A 79 4.77 15.73 7.77
N ASP A 80 3.68 16.46 7.52
CA ASP A 80 3.72 17.91 7.34
C ASP A 80 4.09 18.59 8.68
N LEU A 81 5.35 19.00 8.79
CA LEU A 81 5.87 19.58 10.01
C LEU A 81 5.20 20.90 10.41
N SER A 82 4.51 21.58 9.47
CA SER A 82 3.74 22.80 9.77
C SER A 82 2.49 22.50 10.61
N GLU A 83 2.07 21.25 10.69
CA GLU A 83 0.94 20.77 11.50
C GLU A 83 1.37 20.10 12.83
N LEU A 84 2.68 20.05 13.09
CA LEU A 84 3.16 19.58 14.38
C LEU A 84 2.68 20.56 15.48
N LYS A 85 1.83 20.01 16.35
CA LYS A 85 1.35 20.71 17.56
C LYS A 85 1.96 20.03 18.77
N GLU A 86 2.20 20.81 19.80
CA GLU A 86 2.47 20.25 21.11
C GLU A 86 1.28 19.38 21.53
N ARG A 87 1.55 18.15 21.92
CA ARG A 87 0.55 17.18 22.36
C ARG A 87 1.01 16.56 23.65
N ASP A 88 0.10 16.39 24.58
CA ASP A 88 0.33 15.50 25.72
C ASP A 88 0.36 14.02 25.27
N ALA A 89 0.74 13.13 26.16
CA ALA A 89 0.86 11.70 25.84
C ALA A 89 -0.47 11.07 25.39
N GLY A 90 -1.59 11.49 25.98
CA GLY A 90 -2.93 11.00 25.60
C GLY A 90 -3.33 11.45 24.20
N GLN A 91 -3.13 12.72 23.89
CA GLN A 91 -3.38 13.29 22.56
C GLN A 91 -2.49 12.65 21.49
N GLY A 92 -1.21 12.42 21.80
CA GLY A 92 -0.25 11.72 20.92
C GLY A 92 -0.68 10.28 20.65
N LEU A 93 -1.15 9.55 21.67
CA LEU A 93 -1.68 8.20 21.52
C LEU A 93 -2.89 8.17 20.58
N HIS A 94 -3.87 9.04 20.79
CA HIS A 94 -5.06 9.11 19.94
C HIS A 94 -4.73 9.48 18.49
N HIS A 95 -3.82 10.43 18.29
CA HIS A 95 -3.34 10.82 16.97
C HIS A 95 -2.67 9.64 16.23
N SER A 96 -1.76 8.93 16.89
CA SER A 96 -1.12 7.73 16.34
C SER A 96 -2.15 6.66 15.98
N ARG A 97 -3.14 6.39 16.86
CA ARG A 97 -4.22 5.42 16.58
C ARG A 97 -5.09 5.79 15.39
N MET A 98 -5.32 7.09 15.16
CA MET A 98 -6.03 7.57 13.97
C MET A 98 -5.24 7.24 12.69
N TRP A 99 -3.91 7.50 12.68
CA TRP A 99 -3.05 7.14 11.57
C TRP A 99 -2.98 5.63 11.34
N HIS A 100 -2.89 4.83 12.43
CA HIS A 100 -2.94 3.37 12.32
C HIS A 100 -4.21 2.91 11.61
N ALA A 101 -5.38 3.37 12.08
CA ALA A 101 -6.66 2.99 11.49
C ALA A 101 -6.77 3.38 10.00
N ALA A 102 -6.22 4.52 9.61
CA ALA A 102 -6.22 4.96 8.22
C ALA A 102 -5.30 4.10 7.35
N LEU A 103 -4.05 3.84 7.76
CA LEU A 103 -3.11 3.03 7.00
C LEU A 103 -3.45 1.54 7.03
N GLU A 104 -4.18 1.07 8.05
CA GLU A 104 -4.77 -0.28 8.03
C GLU A 104 -5.80 -0.45 6.90
N ARG A 105 -6.50 0.62 6.48
CA ARG A 105 -7.41 0.57 5.32
C ARG A 105 -6.66 0.46 4.00
N VAL A 106 -5.42 0.93 3.92
CA VAL A 106 -4.53 0.67 2.78
C VAL A 106 -4.08 -0.79 2.77
N GLN A 107 -3.63 -1.30 3.92
CA GLN A 107 -3.05 -2.64 4.05
C GLN A 107 -4.10 -3.77 4.03
N TYR A 108 -5.23 -3.57 4.69
CA TYR A 108 -6.31 -4.55 4.85
C TYR A 108 -7.62 -4.05 4.26
N GLY A 109 -7.54 -3.23 3.21
CA GLY A 109 -8.68 -2.69 2.49
C GLY A 109 -9.29 -3.66 1.49
N PRO A 110 -10.13 -3.14 0.58
CA PRO A 110 -10.90 -4.00 -0.33
C PRO A 110 -10.07 -4.60 -1.48
N VAL A 111 -8.92 -4.00 -1.83
CA VAL A 111 -8.12 -4.37 -3.01
C VAL A 111 -6.61 -4.28 -2.74
N PRO A 112 -5.79 -5.08 -3.45
CA PRO A 112 -4.33 -4.93 -3.40
C PRO A 112 -3.87 -3.54 -3.85
N VAL A 113 -2.84 -3.02 -3.20
CA VAL A 113 -2.29 -1.69 -3.44
C VAL A 113 -0.83 -1.78 -3.84
N ILE A 114 -0.47 -1.11 -4.94
CA ILE A 114 0.90 -1.00 -5.44
C ILE A 114 1.36 0.46 -5.25
N ALA A 115 2.50 0.67 -4.59
CA ALA A 115 3.11 1.99 -4.49
C ALA A 115 4.10 2.22 -5.64
N ALA A 116 3.98 3.34 -6.34
CA ALA A 116 4.93 3.83 -7.33
C ALA A 116 5.85 4.86 -6.66
N LEU A 117 7.06 4.43 -6.31
CA LEU A 117 8.00 5.20 -5.49
C LEU A 117 9.01 5.93 -6.37
N HIS A 118 9.22 7.22 -6.08
CA HIS A 118 10.23 8.05 -6.71
C HIS A 118 10.68 9.18 -5.77
N GLY A 119 11.92 9.62 -5.90
CA GLY A 119 12.49 10.64 -5.02
C GLY A 119 12.35 10.29 -3.54
N ALA A 120 11.86 11.21 -2.73
CA ALA A 120 11.75 11.03 -1.29
C ALA A 120 10.63 10.05 -0.89
N VAL A 121 10.99 9.03 -0.13
CA VAL A 121 10.12 8.11 0.60
C VAL A 121 10.54 8.14 2.07
N VAL A 122 10.05 9.14 2.82
CA VAL A 122 10.65 9.53 4.11
C VAL A 122 9.61 9.53 5.23
N GLY A 123 9.96 9.01 6.39
CA GLY A 123 9.12 9.04 7.59
C GLY A 123 7.71 8.49 7.35
N GLY A 124 6.68 9.31 7.59
CA GLY A 124 5.28 8.94 7.30
C GLY A 124 5.03 8.51 5.85
N GLY A 125 5.83 8.99 4.87
CA GLY A 125 5.79 8.53 3.48
C GLY A 125 6.28 7.08 3.34
N LEU A 126 7.31 6.69 4.10
CA LEU A 126 7.75 5.30 4.17
C LEU A 126 6.76 4.43 4.94
N GLU A 127 6.08 4.98 5.95
CA GLU A 127 5.01 4.29 6.65
C GLU A 127 3.82 3.99 5.72
N LEU A 128 3.41 4.95 4.86
CA LEU A 128 2.40 4.75 3.82
C LEU A 128 2.86 3.71 2.79
N ALA A 129 4.08 3.82 2.27
CA ALA A 129 4.63 2.86 1.31
C ALA A 129 4.68 1.44 1.91
N SER A 130 5.03 1.31 3.21
CA SER A 130 5.07 0.01 3.91
C SER A 130 3.68 -0.61 4.13
N ALA A 131 2.62 0.18 4.09
CA ALA A 131 1.24 -0.30 4.14
C ALA A 131 0.74 -0.84 2.79
N CYS A 132 1.40 -0.52 1.68
CA CYS A 132 1.10 -1.07 0.36
C CYS A 132 1.65 -2.49 0.23
N HIS A 133 1.03 -3.31 -0.65
CA HIS A 133 1.38 -4.72 -0.83
C HIS A 133 2.62 -4.92 -1.70
N ILE A 134 2.74 -4.12 -2.76
CA ILE A 134 3.87 -4.13 -3.68
C ILE A 134 4.43 -2.71 -3.77
N ARG A 135 5.73 -2.58 -3.85
CA ARG A 135 6.45 -1.31 -4.04
C ARG A 135 7.34 -1.41 -5.26
N VAL A 136 7.14 -0.49 -6.18
CA VAL A 136 7.99 -0.28 -7.37
C VAL A 136 8.74 1.01 -7.13
N ALA A 137 10.06 0.95 -7.07
CA ALA A 137 10.93 2.12 -6.95
C ALA A 137 11.57 2.42 -8.30
N ASP A 138 11.74 3.69 -8.62
CA ASP A 138 12.67 4.08 -9.66
C ASP A 138 14.03 4.49 -9.08
N GLU A 139 15.02 4.71 -9.95
CA GLU A 139 16.41 5.00 -9.56
C GLU A 139 16.58 6.32 -8.77
N SER A 140 15.61 7.24 -8.82
CA SER A 140 15.64 8.48 -8.04
C SER A 140 15.23 8.27 -6.57
N THR A 141 14.68 7.10 -6.24
CA THR A 141 14.10 6.81 -4.91
C THR A 141 15.15 6.78 -3.81
N PHE A 142 14.84 7.38 -2.68
CA PHE A 142 15.61 7.21 -1.44
C PHE A 142 14.70 7.07 -0.22
N TYR A 143 15.18 6.31 0.78
CA TYR A 143 14.42 5.95 1.97
C TYR A 143 15.11 6.49 3.22
N ALA A 144 14.35 7.14 4.11
CA ALA A 144 14.88 7.66 5.38
C ALA A 144 13.83 7.62 6.50
N LEU A 145 14.31 7.48 7.73
CA LEU A 145 13.53 7.58 8.97
C LEU A 145 14.21 8.60 9.90
N PRO A 146 13.97 9.90 9.70
CA PRO A 146 14.68 10.95 10.44
C PRO A 146 14.09 11.22 11.83
N GLU A 147 13.10 10.43 12.28
CA GLU A 147 12.34 10.64 13.51
C GLU A 147 13.26 10.70 14.74
N GLY A 148 14.24 9.79 14.84
CA GLY A 148 15.18 9.75 15.97
C GLY A 148 15.97 11.05 16.13
N SER A 149 16.46 11.63 15.03
CA SER A 149 17.19 12.92 15.05
C SER A 149 16.30 14.13 15.41
N ARG A 150 14.98 13.96 15.33
CA ARG A 150 13.98 14.98 15.65
C ARG A 150 13.36 14.80 17.04
N GLY A 151 13.81 13.82 17.82
CA GLY A 151 13.30 13.51 19.13
C GLY A 151 11.89 12.94 19.13
N ILE A 152 11.44 12.34 18.02
CA ILE A 152 10.13 11.69 17.86
C ILE A 152 10.30 10.23 17.45
N PHE A 153 9.21 9.48 17.49
CA PHE A 153 9.15 8.09 17.04
C PHE A 153 8.14 7.97 15.89
N VAL A 154 8.25 6.93 15.07
CA VAL A 154 7.26 6.63 14.03
C VAL A 154 5.89 6.37 14.65
N GLY A 155 4.84 6.92 14.08
CA GLY A 155 3.51 6.90 14.68
C GLY A 155 2.39 6.38 13.77
N GLY A 156 2.67 6.11 12.49
CA GLY A 156 1.69 5.59 11.53
C GLY A 156 1.72 4.06 11.34
N GLY A 157 2.45 3.34 12.20
CA GLY A 157 2.59 1.88 12.16
C GLY A 157 3.85 1.38 11.46
N GLY A 158 4.80 2.28 11.18
CA GLY A 158 6.10 1.94 10.60
C GLY A 158 6.90 0.98 11.47
N ALA A 159 6.83 1.11 12.80
CA ALA A 159 7.50 0.20 13.74
C ALA A 159 7.01 -1.27 13.64
N VAL A 160 5.84 -1.50 13.08
CA VAL A 160 5.30 -2.85 12.84
C VAL A 160 5.61 -3.34 11.44
N ARG A 161 5.50 -2.47 10.43
CA ARG A 161 5.58 -2.85 9.01
C ARG A 161 7.01 -2.86 8.47
N ILE A 162 7.78 -1.81 8.76
CA ILE A 162 9.12 -1.65 8.19
C ILE A 162 10.09 -2.77 8.66
N PRO A 163 10.12 -3.18 9.94
CA PRO A 163 10.96 -4.32 10.34
C PRO A 163 10.66 -5.62 9.63
N LYS A 164 9.43 -5.83 9.15
CA LYS A 164 9.05 -7.01 8.37
C LYS A 164 9.61 -6.99 6.94
N LEU A 165 9.93 -5.80 6.43
CA LEU A 165 10.55 -5.61 5.12
C LEU A 165 12.07 -5.76 5.19
N ILE A 166 12.71 -5.07 6.13
CA ILE A 166 14.17 -4.91 6.15
C ILE A 166 14.86 -5.47 7.40
N GLY A 167 14.10 -5.96 8.37
CA GLY A 167 14.60 -6.38 9.67
C GLY A 167 14.74 -5.22 10.67
N ALA A 168 14.52 -5.52 11.96
CA ALA A 168 14.55 -4.51 13.03
C ALA A 168 15.90 -3.79 13.17
N ALA A 169 17.00 -4.52 13.00
CA ALA A 169 18.35 -3.94 13.13
C ALA A 169 18.60 -2.80 12.12
N ARG A 170 18.18 -2.96 10.86
CA ARG A 170 18.35 -1.91 9.84
C ARG A 170 17.46 -0.70 10.12
N MET A 171 16.22 -0.91 10.56
CA MET A 171 15.34 0.18 10.96
C MET A 171 15.92 0.95 12.16
N THR A 172 16.49 0.25 13.15
CA THR A 172 17.18 0.84 14.31
C THR A 172 18.35 1.70 13.86
N ASP A 173 19.22 1.19 12.95
CA ASP A 173 20.34 1.95 12.38
C ASP A 173 19.84 3.24 11.70
N MET A 174 18.82 3.15 10.84
CA MET A 174 18.22 4.33 10.17
C MET A 174 17.76 5.39 11.17
N MET A 175 17.06 4.98 12.23
CA MET A 175 16.50 5.92 13.20
C MET A 175 17.54 6.51 14.14
N LEU A 176 18.58 5.74 14.52
CA LEU A 176 19.62 6.21 15.42
C LEU A 176 20.66 7.08 14.70
N THR A 177 21.06 6.70 13.49
CA THR A 177 22.18 7.36 12.77
C THR A 177 21.70 8.33 11.70
N GLY A 178 20.42 8.29 11.31
CA GLY A 178 19.91 9.03 10.17
C GLY A 178 20.31 8.42 8.82
N ARG A 179 20.70 7.15 8.78
CA ARG A 179 21.11 6.47 7.54
C ARG A 179 20.01 6.54 6.49
N VAL A 180 20.41 6.92 5.28
CA VAL A 180 19.58 6.96 4.09
C VAL A 180 19.95 5.79 3.19
N TYR A 181 18.97 5.08 2.67
CA TYR A 181 19.15 4.09 1.61
C TYR A 181 18.78 4.69 0.26
N ASN A 182 19.64 4.55 -0.74
CA ASN A 182 19.30 4.83 -2.15
C ASN A 182 18.39 3.73 -2.73
N ALA A 183 17.96 3.88 -3.97
CA ALA A 183 17.04 2.95 -4.63
C ALA A 183 17.59 1.52 -4.71
N GLN A 184 18.87 1.38 -5.11
CA GLN A 184 19.53 0.09 -5.29
C GLN A 184 19.74 -0.64 -3.97
N ASP A 185 20.21 0.06 -2.95
CA ASP A 185 20.39 -0.54 -1.62
C ASP A 185 19.03 -0.81 -0.97
N GLY A 186 18.03 0.04 -1.23
CA GLY A 186 16.65 -0.16 -0.78
C GLY A 186 16.02 -1.42 -1.34
N GLU A 187 16.22 -1.71 -2.63
CA GLU A 187 15.76 -2.94 -3.26
C GLU A 187 16.45 -4.17 -2.63
N LYS A 188 17.79 -4.14 -2.49
CA LYS A 188 18.54 -5.25 -1.88
C LYS A 188 18.10 -5.60 -0.46
N VAL A 189 17.70 -4.60 0.34
CA VAL A 189 17.25 -4.85 1.73
C VAL A 189 15.75 -5.14 1.85
N GLY A 190 14.96 -4.94 0.79
CA GLY A 190 13.55 -5.30 0.72
C GLY A 190 12.55 -4.15 0.85
N PHE A 191 12.98 -2.89 0.73
CA PHE A 191 12.05 -1.76 0.69
C PHE A 191 11.15 -1.79 -0.55
N ALA A 192 11.67 -2.19 -1.70
CA ALA A 192 10.92 -2.37 -2.93
C ALA A 192 11.15 -3.78 -3.51
N GLN A 193 10.16 -4.29 -4.24
CA GLN A 193 10.23 -5.56 -4.95
C GLN A 193 10.68 -5.39 -6.41
N TYR A 194 10.58 -4.18 -6.94
CA TYR A 194 10.98 -3.83 -8.30
C TYR A 194 11.75 -2.53 -8.30
N LEU A 195 12.87 -2.52 -9.00
CA LEU A 195 13.64 -1.32 -9.33
C LEU A 195 13.61 -1.10 -10.83
N VAL A 196 13.24 0.10 -11.25
CA VAL A 196 13.10 0.49 -12.66
C VAL A 196 13.87 1.80 -12.93
N PRO A 197 14.18 2.12 -14.20
CA PRO A 197 14.76 3.42 -14.55
C PRO A 197 13.94 4.60 -14.05
N GLU A 198 14.62 5.73 -13.82
CA GLU A 198 13.97 6.97 -13.34
C GLU A 198 12.77 7.35 -14.20
N GLY A 199 11.67 7.76 -13.55
CA GLY A 199 10.41 8.12 -14.17
C GLY A 199 9.52 6.95 -14.60
N GLN A 200 9.94 5.69 -14.43
CA GLN A 200 9.17 4.53 -14.87
C GLN A 200 8.39 3.81 -13.75
N ALA A 201 8.49 4.27 -12.49
CA ALA A 201 7.83 3.63 -11.36
C ALA A 201 6.31 3.51 -11.55
N PHE A 202 5.65 4.59 -11.97
CA PHE A 202 4.21 4.58 -12.20
C PHE A 202 3.78 3.62 -13.31
N ALA A 203 4.47 3.62 -14.45
CA ALA A 203 4.14 2.74 -15.57
C ALA A 203 4.23 1.26 -15.16
N LYS A 204 5.29 0.89 -14.43
CA LYS A 204 5.47 -0.47 -13.93
C LYS A 204 4.45 -0.84 -12.84
N ALA A 205 4.16 0.07 -11.91
CA ALA A 205 3.15 -0.14 -10.87
C ALA A 205 1.76 -0.33 -11.49
N PHE A 206 1.40 0.44 -12.51
CA PHE A 206 0.14 0.31 -13.22
C PHE A 206 0.06 -1.02 -13.98
N GLU A 207 1.10 -1.43 -14.70
CA GLU A 207 1.20 -2.75 -15.35
C GLU A 207 0.92 -3.88 -14.35
N LEU A 208 1.57 -3.81 -13.17
CA LEU A 208 1.36 -4.80 -12.10
C LEU A 208 -0.06 -4.77 -11.54
N ALA A 209 -0.66 -3.58 -11.39
CA ALA A 209 -2.03 -3.43 -10.92
C ALA A 209 -3.03 -4.06 -11.88
N VAL A 210 -2.87 -3.86 -13.19
CA VAL A 210 -3.69 -4.51 -14.22
C VAL A 210 -3.55 -6.04 -14.12
N ARG A 211 -2.33 -6.56 -13.96
CA ARG A 211 -2.08 -8.00 -13.77
C ARG A 211 -2.75 -8.52 -12.50
N VAL A 212 -2.62 -7.82 -11.37
CA VAL A 212 -3.22 -8.18 -10.08
C VAL A 212 -4.75 -8.12 -10.14
N ALA A 213 -5.32 -7.17 -10.85
CA ALA A 213 -6.77 -7.04 -11.04
C ALA A 213 -7.40 -8.25 -11.74
N GLN A 214 -6.61 -9.00 -12.52
CA GLN A 214 -7.05 -10.23 -13.17
C GLN A 214 -7.14 -11.42 -12.23
N ASN A 215 -6.53 -11.40 -11.05
CA ASN A 215 -6.59 -12.49 -10.08
C ASN A 215 -8.02 -12.73 -9.57
N ALA A 216 -8.31 -13.96 -9.10
CA ALA A 216 -9.54 -14.25 -8.38
C ALA A 216 -9.59 -13.38 -7.09
N PRO A 217 -10.72 -12.66 -6.84
CA PRO A 217 -10.79 -11.74 -5.70
C PRO A 217 -10.54 -12.39 -4.36
N LEU A 218 -11.04 -13.61 -4.16
CA LEU A 218 -10.86 -14.32 -2.91
C LEU A 218 -9.41 -14.75 -2.69
N THR A 219 -8.66 -15.02 -3.78
CA THR A 219 -7.21 -15.25 -3.70
C THR A 219 -6.47 -13.97 -3.28
N ASN A 220 -6.80 -12.83 -3.89
CA ASN A 220 -6.21 -11.54 -3.47
C ASN A 220 -6.56 -11.23 -2.01
N TYR A 221 -7.80 -11.49 -1.58
CA TYR A 221 -8.20 -11.35 -0.17
C TYR A 221 -7.33 -12.23 0.75
N ALA A 222 -7.12 -13.49 0.42
CA ALA A 222 -6.27 -14.39 1.20
C ALA A 222 -4.82 -13.88 1.31
N LEU A 223 -4.26 -13.37 0.20
CA LEU A 223 -2.90 -12.80 0.18
C LEU A 223 -2.78 -11.53 1.03
N MET A 224 -3.80 -10.68 1.04
CA MET A 224 -3.79 -9.45 1.81
C MET A 224 -4.09 -9.65 3.30
N HIS A 225 -5.01 -10.55 3.62
CA HIS A 225 -5.55 -10.68 4.98
C HIS A 225 -5.05 -11.90 5.73
N ALA A 226 -4.89 -13.04 5.07
CA ALA A 226 -4.47 -14.28 5.73
C ALA A 226 -2.96 -14.44 5.75
N LEU A 227 -2.27 -14.31 4.62
CA LEU A 227 -0.82 -14.54 4.53
C LEU A 227 -0.01 -13.75 5.57
N PRO A 228 -0.21 -12.43 5.78
CA PRO A 228 0.53 -11.69 6.80
C PRO A 228 0.30 -12.21 8.22
N ARG A 229 -0.92 -12.68 8.50
CA ARG A 229 -1.27 -13.22 9.82
C ARG A 229 -0.75 -14.64 10.04
N ILE A 230 -0.79 -15.47 9.00
CA ILE A 230 -0.24 -16.83 9.02
C ILE A 230 1.25 -16.79 9.34
N SER A 231 2.00 -15.88 8.70
CA SER A 231 3.45 -15.76 8.90
C SER A 231 3.86 -15.32 10.32
N GLU A 232 2.92 -14.83 11.13
CA GLU A 232 3.13 -14.38 12.51
C GLU A 232 2.66 -15.41 13.55
N GLN A 233 1.95 -16.47 13.12
CA GLN A 233 1.44 -17.51 14.00
C GLN A 233 2.52 -18.55 14.33
N PRO A 234 2.40 -19.26 15.46
CA PRO A 234 3.09 -20.52 15.65
C PRO A 234 2.80 -21.49 14.50
N ALA A 235 3.79 -22.30 14.11
CA ALA A 235 3.74 -23.09 12.87
C ALA A 235 2.50 -24.00 12.76
N ASP A 236 2.09 -24.64 13.85
CA ASP A 236 0.91 -25.50 13.90
C ASP A 236 -0.40 -24.74 13.61
N GLN A 237 -0.55 -23.56 14.19
CA GLN A 237 -1.69 -22.67 13.95
C GLN A 237 -1.65 -22.10 12.53
N GLY A 238 -0.46 -21.69 12.07
CA GLY A 238 -0.24 -21.20 10.71
C GLY A 238 -0.63 -22.24 9.66
N PHE A 239 -0.19 -23.50 9.79
CA PHE A 239 -0.56 -24.57 8.86
C PHE A 239 -2.07 -24.85 8.84
N PHE A 240 -2.72 -24.81 9.99
CA PHE A 240 -4.18 -24.96 10.03
C PHE A 240 -4.89 -23.81 9.32
N THR A 241 -4.49 -22.56 9.59
CA THR A 241 -5.06 -21.37 8.94
C THR A 241 -4.82 -21.38 7.42
N GLU A 242 -3.61 -21.76 6.99
CA GLU A 242 -3.26 -21.93 5.57
C GLU A 242 -4.16 -22.96 4.89
N ALA A 243 -4.33 -24.15 5.48
CA ALA A 243 -5.20 -25.18 4.93
C ALA A 243 -6.65 -24.72 4.76
N MET A 244 -7.19 -24.01 5.74
CA MET A 244 -8.52 -23.42 5.67
C MET A 244 -8.63 -22.38 4.54
N MET A 245 -7.64 -21.48 4.43
CA MET A 245 -7.65 -20.45 3.37
C MET A 245 -7.45 -21.04 1.98
N ALA A 246 -6.62 -22.07 1.84
CA ALA A 246 -6.45 -22.79 0.58
C ALA A 246 -7.78 -23.43 0.12
N ALA A 247 -8.48 -24.11 1.04
CA ALA A 247 -9.78 -24.72 0.75
C ALA A 247 -10.84 -23.67 0.36
N ILE A 248 -10.90 -22.55 1.07
CA ILE A 248 -11.83 -21.44 0.77
C ILE A 248 -11.51 -20.84 -0.61
N ALA A 249 -10.25 -20.50 -0.88
CA ALA A 249 -9.86 -19.87 -2.14
C ALA A 249 -10.16 -20.77 -3.35
N GLN A 250 -9.92 -22.08 -3.23
CA GLN A 250 -10.21 -23.08 -4.28
C GLN A 250 -11.73 -23.28 -4.52
N SER A 251 -12.58 -22.96 -3.55
CA SER A 251 -14.02 -23.12 -3.67
C SER A 251 -14.67 -22.08 -4.57
N ALA A 252 -14.01 -20.93 -4.79
CA ALA A 252 -14.53 -19.83 -5.59
C ALA A 252 -14.78 -20.24 -7.05
N PRO A 253 -15.90 -19.80 -7.68
CA PRO A 253 -16.19 -20.11 -9.09
C PRO A 253 -15.06 -19.70 -10.04
N GLU A 254 -14.47 -18.53 -9.83
CA GLU A 254 -13.36 -18.00 -10.63
C GLU A 254 -12.10 -18.86 -10.49
N ALA A 255 -11.83 -19.39 -9.30
CA ALA A 255 -10.69 -20.30 -9.08
C ALA A 255 -10.90 -21.63 -9.82
N LYS A 256 -12.11 -22.17 -9.79
CA LYS A 256 -12.47 -23.40 -10.52
C LYS A 256 -12.35 -23.23 -12.04
N SER A 257 -12.83 -22.10 -12.59
CA SER A 257 -12.67 -21.79 -14.01
C SER A 257 -11.19 -21.72 -14.42
N ARG A 258 -10.35 -21.03 -13.63
CA ARG A 258 -8.91 -20.94 -13.91
C ARG A 258 -8.19 -22.29 -13.81
N LEU A 259 -8.59 -23.10 -12.86
CA LEU A 259 -8.06 -24.46 -12.74
C LEU A 259 -8.40 -25.30 -13.99
N ALA A 260 -9.64 -25.21 -14.48
CA ALA A 260 -10.07 -25.86 -15.72
C ALA A 260 -9.23 -25.37 -16.92
N ASP A 261 -9.02 -24.07 -17.07
CA ASP A 261 -8.17 -23.49 -18.13
C ASP A 261 -6.70 -23.99 -18.04
N PHE A 262 -6.18 -24.14 -16.82
CA PHE A 262 -4.84 -24.68 -16.61
C PHE A 262 -4.77 -26.16 -17.01
N LEU A 263 -5.72 -26.97 -16.57
CA LEU A 263 -5.77 -28.42 -16.89
C LEU A 263 -5.94 -28.68 -18.39
N GLU A 264 -6.68 -27.84 -19.09
CA GLU A 264 -6.90 -27.92 -20.52
C GLU A 264 -5.79 -27.22 -21.35
N GLY A 265 -4.73 -26.71 -20.70
CA GLY A 265 -3.58 -26.12 -21.36
C GLY A 265 -3.84 -24.72 -21.97
N ARG A 266 -4.95 -24.09 -21.64
CA ARG A 266 -5.29 -22.73 -22.08
C ARG A 266 -4.63 -21.61 -21.24
N ALA A 267 -4.27 -21.93 -20.01
CA ALA A 267 -3.58 -20.97 -19.14
C ALA A 267 -2.14 -20.72 -19.62
N ALA A 268 -1.69 -19.48 -19.48
CA ALA A 268 -0.31 -19.12 -19.79
C ALA A 268 0.66 -19.90 -18.88
N LYS A 269 1.70 -20.49 -19.48
CA LYS A 269 2.77 -21.16 -18.72
C LYS A 269 3.62 -20.12 -17.99
N VAL A 270 4.09 -20.49 -16.80
CA VAL A 270 5.11 -19.70 -16.08
C VAL A 270 6.32 -19.53 -16.98
N ARG A 271 6.70 -18.27 -17.26
CA ARG A 271 7.91 -17.94 -18.01
C ARG A 271 8.89 -17.28 -17.05
N LYS A 272 10.18 -17.52 -17.29
CA LYS A 272 11.26 -16.77 -16.65
C LYS A 272 11.35 -15.44 -17.41
N ASP A 273 11.05 -14.34 -16.72
CA ASP A 273 11.23 -12.98 -17.24
C ASP A 273 12.71 -12.64 -17.32
#